data_512176c28b9a43ef3695a4708b70bc57
#
_entry.id   512176c28b9a43ef3695a4708b70bc57
#
_cell.length_a   1.000
_cell.length_b   1.000
_cell.length_c   1.000
_cell.angle_alpha   90.00
_cell.angle_beta   90.00
_cell.angle_gamma   90.00
#
_symmetry.space_group_name_H-M   'P 1'
#
loop_
_entity.id
_entity.type
_entity.pdbx_description
1 polymer ?
#
loop_
_entity_poly.entity_id
_entity_poly.type
_entity_poly.pdbx_seq_one_letter_code
_entity_poly.pdbx_strand_id
1 'polypeptide(L)'
;MSDIFLGADLGGSHIAVAAVNRQGDIVDKVEDPLTRAEDQDEIIRRIIHCFQKMRRKRQLRGKLNPQVGIGVNGVTDMERGIVVFSPNLKGQWRNVPLKKNLEAALRIPVAVANDVRAFTLAESRFGAGRGATNMVGIAIGTGIGGGLIIDGKLHTGLDTRGAELGHVIID
;
A
#
# COMPACT_ATOMS: atom_id res chain seq x y z
N MET A 1 -0.26 -23.54 7.86
CA MET A 1 -0.91 -22.31 7.33
C MET A 1 0.17 -21.28 7.07
N SER A 2 0.10 -20.54 5.97
CA SER A 2 1.06 -19.46 5.66
C SER A 2 0.81 -18.27 6.59
N ASP A 3 1.78 -17.96 7.46
CA ASP A 3 1.62 -16.98 8.54
C ASP A 3 2.33 -15.65 8.24
N ILE A 4 2.95 -15.54 7.06
CA ILE A 4 3.69 -14.36 6.62
C ILE A 4 3.01 -13.74 5.42
N PHE A 5 2.75 -12.44 5.49
CA PHE A 5 2.15 -11.64 4.43
C PHE A 5 3.20 -10.70 3.84
N LEU A 6 3.15 -10.48 2.54
CA LEU A 6 3.99 -9.47 1.89
C LEU A 6 3.17 -8.21 1.65
N GLY A 7 3.71 -7.09 2.12
CA GLY A 7 3.19 -5.76 1.84
C GLY A 7 4.26 -4.87 1.22
N ALA A 8 3.85 -3.98 0.33
CA ALA A 8 4.70 -2.95 -0.23
C ALA A 8 4.15 -1.56 0.10
N ASP A 9 5.06 -0.61 0.25
CA ASP A 9 4.80 0.82 0.29
C ASP A 9 5.51 1.48 -0.90
N LEU A 10 4.74 2.15 -1.75
CA LEU A 10 5.24 2.93 -2.87
C LEU A 10 5.11 4.41 -2.56
N GLY A 11 6.18 4.98 -2.06
CA GLY A 11 6.35 6.41 -1.84
C GLY A 11 6.99 7.13 -3.03
N GLY A 12 7.08 8.46 -2.95
CA GLY A 12 7.70 9.28 -3.99
C GLY A 12 9.23 9.14 -4.12
N SER A 13 9.90 8.55 -3.11
CA SER A 13 11.36 8.45 -3.03
C SER A 13 11.89 7.04 -2.85
N HIS A 14 11.05 6.08 -2.56
CA HIS A 14 11.46 4.69 -2.32
C HIS A 14 10.32 3.71 -2.50
N ILE A 15 10.68 2.45 -2.73
CA ILE A 15 9.83 1.28 -2.64
C ILE A 15 10.28 0.51 -1.41
N ALA A 16 9.37 0.17 -0.50
CA ALA A 16 9.64 -0.73 0.60
C ALA A 16 8.75 -1.97 0.49
N VAL A 17 9.33 -3.17 0.58
CA VAL A 17 8.58 -4.44 0.66
C VAL A 17 8.93 -5.13 1.96
N ALA A 18 7.93 -5.41 2.77
CA ALA A 18 8.07 -6.08 4.04
C ALA A 18 7.35 -7.43 4.08
N ALA A 19 7.94 -8.37 4.80
CA ALA A 19 7.29 -9.59 5.24
C ALA A 19 6.79 -9.38 6.67
N VAL A 20 5.50 -9.57 6.91
CA VAL A 20 4.82 -9.27 8.18
C VAL A 20 4.13 -10.52 8.69
N ASN A 21 4.25 -10.82 9.99
CA ASN A 21 3.54 -11.94 10.61
C ASN A 21 2.09 -11.57 10.99
N ARG A 22 1.33 -12.53 11.55
CA ARG A 22 -0.07 -12.32 11.97
C ARG A 22 -0.21 -11.33 13.13
N GLN A 23 0.85 -11.07 13.88
CA GLN A 23 0.88 -10.13 14.99
C GLN A 23 1.15 -8.69 14.52
N GLY A 24 1.52 -8.50 13.24
CA GLY A 24 1.88 -7.20 12.68
C GLY A 24 3.38 -6.90 12.74
N ASP A 25 4.21 -7.84 13.21
CA ASP A 25 5.66 -7.62 13.30
C ASP A 25 6.31 -7.79 11.92
N ILE A 26 7.20 -6.88 11.58
CA ILE A 26 8.03 -6.97 10.38
C ILE A 26 9.15 -7.98 10.64
N VAL A 27 9.11 -9.13 9.95
CA VAL A 27 10.11 -10.19 10.08
C VAL A 27 11.25 -10.06 9.08
N ASP A 28 11.04 -9.32 8.00
CA ASP A 28 12.06 -9.04 6.99
C ASP A 28 11.65 -7.84 6.10
N LYS A 29 12.61 -7.14 5.52
CA LYS A 29 12.38 -5.95 4.70
C LYS A 29 13.37 -5.85 3.54
N VAL A 30 12.92 -5.30 2.42
CA VAL A 30 13.72 -4.87 1.28
C VAL A 30 13.31 -3.45 0.95
N GLU A 31 14.27 -2.58 0.80
CA GLU A 31 14.08 -1.20 0.34
C GLU A 31 14.83 -0.97 -0.96
N ASP A 32 14.26 -0.11 -1.80
CA ASP A 32 14.83 0.27 -3.08
C ASP A 32 14.56 1.77 -3.32
N PRO A 33 15.59 2.62 -3.25
CA PRO A 33 15.42 4.07 -3.40
C PRO A 33 15.05 4.41 -4.85
N LEU A 34 14.06 5.28 -5.04
CA LEU A 34 13.67 5.81 -6.35
C LEU A 34 14.49 7.04 -6.69
N THR A 35 15.00 7.11 -7.91
CA THR A 35 15.68 8.30 -8.46
C THR A 35 14.69 9.19 -9.22
N ARG A 36 15.13 10.40 -9.58
CA ARG A 36 14.27 11.34 -10.34
C ARG A 36 14.13 10.98 -11.83
N ALA A 37 14.94 10.06 -12.34
CA ALA A 37 15.01 9.72 -13.76
C ALA A 37 14.07 8.57 -14.16
N GLU A 38 13.42 7.92 -13.21
CA GLU A 38 12.60 6.73 -13.47
C GLU A 38 11.23 7.08 -14.00
N ASP A 39 10.80 6.35 -15.02
CA ASP A 39 9.43 6.41 -15.53
C ASP A 39 8.51 5.41 -14.80
N GLN A 40 7.22 5.43 -15.13
CA GLN A 40 6.21 4.57 -14.55
C GLN A 40 6.53 3.07 -14.74
N ASP A 41 6.97 2.67 -15.93
CA ASP A 41 7.23 1.26 -16.24
C ASP A 41 8.45 0.74 -15.49
N GLU A 42 9.48 1.57 -15.32
CA GLU A 42 10.63 1.23 -14.50
C GLU A 42 10.26 1.06 -13.05
N ILE A 43 9.46 1.95 -12.49
CA ILE A 43 8.97 1.83 -11.10
C ILE A 43 8.19 0.53 -10.91
N ILE A 44 7.30 0.17 -11.86
CA ILE A 44 6.55 -1.09 -11.81
C ILE A 44 7.49 -2.30 -11.87
N ARG A 45 8.49 -2.30 -12.75
CA ARG A 45 9.51 -3.37 -12.82
C ARG A 45 10.25 -3.53 -11.50
N ARG A 46 10.61 -2.43 -10.85
CA ARG A 46 11.31 -2.44 -9.57
C ARG A 46 10.44 -2.96 -8.43
N ILE A 47 9.16 -2.60 -8.38
CA ILE A 47 8.20 -3.18 -7.43
C ILE A 47 8.15 -4.71 -7.59
N ILE A 48 8.02 -5.19 -8.82
CA ILE A 48 8.02 -6.62 -9.14
C ILE A 48 9.31 -7.28 -8.66
N HIS A 49 10.46 -6.66 -8.95
CA HIS A 49 11.77 -7.14 -8.52
C HIS A 49 11.87 -7.26 -6.98
N CYS A 50 11.42 -6.24 -6.24
CA CYS A 50 11.43 -6.26 -4.78
C CYS A 50 10.56 -7.39 -4.21
N PHE A 51 9.34 -7.60 -4.73
CA PHE A 51 8.51 -8.74 -4.34
C PHE A 51 9.17 -10.08 -4.66
N GLN A 52 9.74 -10.23 -5.85
CA GLN A 52 10.45 -11.46 -6.24
C GLN A 52 11.67 -11.72 -5.37
N LYS A 53 12.45 -10.69 -5.05
CA LYS A 53 13.60 -10.76 -4.15
C LYS A 53 13.16 -11.23 -2.75
N MET A 54 12.08 -10.67 -2.21
CA MET A 54 11.52 -11.09 -0.93
C MET A 54 11.04 -12.54 -0.95
N ARG A 55 10.29 -12.95 -1.98
CA ARG A 55 9.76 -14.33 -2.12
C ARG A 55 10.84 -15.39 -2.24
N ARG A 56 12.03 -15.06 -2.75
CA ARG A 56 13.17 -15.99 -2.90
C ARG A 56 13.96 -16.20 -1.60
N LYS A 57 13.72 -15.40 -0.57
CA LYS A 57 14.44 -15.54 0.70
C LYS A 57 14.15 -16.87 1.36
N ARG A 58 15.23 -17.60 1.71
CA ARG A 58 15.16 -18.98 2.24
C ARG A 58 14.29 -19.08 3.50
N GLN A 59 14.41 -18.12 4.42
CA GLN A 59 13.68 -18.08 5.69
C GLN A 59 12.16 -17.91 5.54
N LEU A 60 11.70 -17.44 4.37
CA LEU A 60 10.28 -17.20 4.06
C LEU A 60 9.65 -18.35 3.24
N ARG A 61 10.47 -19.29 2.77
CA ARG A 61 10.03 -20.37 1.88
C ARG A 61 8.96 -21.23 2.55
N GLY A 62 7.84 -21.44 1.88
CA GLY A 62 6.72 -22.25 2.38
C GLY A 62 5.86 -21.58 3.45
N LYS A 63 6.19 -20.31 3.84
CA LYS A 63 5.47 -19.60 4.90
C LYS A 63 4.64 -18.42 4.36
N LEU A 64 4.84 -18.04 3.10
CA LEU A 64 4.20 -16.86 2.52
C LEU A 64 2.74 -17.12 2.17
N ASN A 65 1.89 -16.14 2.52
CA ASN A 65 0.54 -16.07 1.98
C ASN A 65 0.62 -15.84 0.46
N PRO A 66 -0.24 -16.48 -0.34
CA PRO A 66 -0.23 -16.31 -1.79
C PRO A 66 -0.68 -14.91 -2.26
N GLN A 67 -1.26 -14.11 -1.40
CA GLN A 67 -1.69 -12.76 -1.71
C GLN A 67 -0.68 -11.72 -1.21
N VAL A 68 -0.53 -10.62 -1.94
CA VAL A 68 0.29 -9.46 -1.54
C VAL A 68 -0.54 -8.18 -1.55
N GLY A 69 -0.14 -7.20 -0.74
CA GLY A 69 -0.73 -5.87 -0.71
C GLY A 69 0.27 -4.80 -1.12
N ILE A 70 -0.22 -3.68 -1.66
CA ILE A 70 0.59 -2.50 -1.92
C ILE A 70 -0.17 -1.24 -1.55
N GLY A 71 0.43 -0.40 -0.70
CA GLY A 71 0.05 0.98 -0.44
C GLY A 71 0.71 1.91 -1.45
N VAL A 72 -0.06 2.83 -2.02
CA VAL A 72 0.43 3.76 -3.03
C VAL A 72 -0.05 5.17 -2.69
N ASN A 73 0.86 6.13 -2.77
CA ASN A 73 0.52 7.53 -2.62
C ASN A 73 -0.46 7.99 -3.71
N GLY A 74 -1.44 8.82 -3.33
CA GLY A 74 -2.41 9.42 -4.24
C GLY A 74 -3.79 8.73 -4.23
N VAL A 75 -4.61 9.03 -5.23
CA VAL A 75 -5.98 8.52 -5.35
C VAL A 75 -5.96 7.13 -5.99
N THR A 76 -6.53 6.15 -5.31
CA THR A 76 -6.61 4.76 -5.78
C THR A 76 -8.05 4.27 -5.82
N ASP A 77 -8.43 3.62 -6.91
CA ASP A 77 -9.60 2.75 -6.97
C ASP A 77 -9.20 1.37 -6.42
N MET A 78 -9.51 1.13 -5.15
CA MET A 78 -9.11 -0.09 -4.43
C MET A 78 -9.81 -1.33 -4.97
N GLU A 79 -11.02 -1.21 -5.49
CA GLU A 79 -11.80 -2.33 -6.02
C GLU A 79 -11.19 -2.83 -7.33
N ARG A 80 -10.91 -1.91 -8.25
CA ARG A 80 -10.31 -2.21 -9.55
C ARG A 80 -8.78 -2.35 -9.48
N GLY A 81 -8.16 -1.84 -8.41
CA GLY A 81 -6.70 -1.81 -8.24
C GLY A 81 -6.00 -0.86 -9.20
N ILE A 82 -6.63 0.29 -9.45
CA ILE A 82 -6.13 1.33 -10.37
C ILE A 82 -5.60 2.51 -9.54
N VAL A 83 -4.39 2.97 -9.83
CA VAL A 83 -3.92 4.27 -9.37
C VAL A 83 -4.52 5.33 -10.28
N VAL A 84 -5.57 6.01 -9.81
CA VAL A 84 -6.30 7.02 -10.58
C VAL A 84 -5.40 8.23 -10.85
N PHE A 85 -4.69 8.67 -9.81
CA PHE A 85 -3.72 9.76 -9.90
C PHE A 85 -2.75 9.74 -8.73
N SER A 86 -1.47 9.92 -9.00
CA SER A 86 -0.45 10.14 -7.98
C SER A 86 0.47 11.29 -8.40
N PRO A 87 0.42 12.44 -7.71
CA PRO A 87 1.25 13.60 -8.05
C PRO A 87 2.70 13.45 -7.60
N ASN A 88 2.97 12.61 -6.60
CA ASN A 88 4.29 12.46 -5.98
C ASN A 88 5.14 11.36 -6.63
N LEU A 89 4.55 10.50 -7.45
CA LEU A 89 5.27 9.47 -8.19
C LEU A 89 5.82 10.03 -9.49
N LYS A 90 7.01 9.57 -9.86
CA LYS A 90 7.65 9.94 -11.13
C LYS A 90 6.96 9.28 -12.31
N GLY A 91 7.01 9.93 -13.47
CA GLY A 91 6.26 9.52 -14.64
C GLY A 91 4.79 9.97 -14.58
N GLN A 92 3.99 9.46 -15.50
CA GLN A 92 2.56 9.81 -15.59
C GLN A 92 1.70 8.76 -14.87
N TRP A 93 1.50 8.93 -13.57
CA TRP A 93 0.64 8.06 -12.78
C TRP A 93 -0.81 8.51 -12.84
N ARG A 94 -1.45 8.23 -13.99
CA ARG A 94 -2.86 8.52 -14.23
C ARG A 94 -3.56 7.30 -14.84
N ASN A 95 -4.57 6.79 -14.15
CA ASN A 95 -5.34 5.60 -14.52
C ASN A 95 -4.45 4.35 -14.75
N VAL A 96 -3.43 4.16 -13.91
CA VAL A 96 -2.48 3.04 -14.01
C VAL A 96 -3.11 1.77 -13.45
N PRO A 97 -3.29 0.70 -14.23
CA PRO A 97 -3.88 -0.56 -13.78
C PRO A 97 -2.85 -1.40 -13.00
N LEU A 98 -2.42 -0.88 -11.84
CA LEU A 98 -1.30 -1.42 -11.07
C LEU A 98 -1.53 -2.87 -10.64
N LYS A 99 -2.75 -3.18 -10.15
CA LYS A 99 -3.13 -4.55 -9.80
C LYS A 99 -2.90 -5.52 -10.95
N LYS A 100 -3.45 -5.20 -12.12
CA LYS A 100 -3.34 -6.04 -13.33
C LYS A 100 -1.88 -6.26 -13.72
N ASN A 101 -1.05 -5.22 -13.69
CA ASN A 101 0.36 -5.30 -14.06
C ASN A 101 1.14 -6.19 -13.09
N LEU A 102 0.90 -6.03 -11.77
CA LEU A 102 1.56 -6.83 -10.76
C LEU A 102 1.08 -8.29 -10.77
N GLU A 103 -0.22 -8.54 -10.90
CA GLU A 103 -0.79 -9.90 -10.97
C GLU A 103 -0.26 -10.68 -12.19
N ALA A 104 -0.15 -10.02 -13.34
CA ALA A 104 0.41 -10.62 -14.56
C ALA A 104 1.86 -11.09 -14.37
N ALA A 105 2.68 -10.29 -13.67
CA ALA A 105 4.10 -10.58 -13.45
C ALA A 105 4.36 -11.53 -12.28
N LEU A 106 3.63 -11.36 -11.17
CA LEU A 106 3.84 -12.13 -9.94
C LEU A 106 3.06 -13.45 -9.90
N ARG A 107 2.00 -13.56 -10.71
CA ARG A 107 1.06 -14.70 -10.80
C ARG A 107 0.42 -15.05 -9.44
N ILE A 108 0.07 -14.02 -8.69
CA ILE A 108 -0.60 -14.10 -7.39
C ILE A 108 -1.57 -12.91 -7.26
N PRO A 109 -2.64 -13.04 -6.45
CA PRO A 109 -3.56 -11.94 -6.19
C PRO A 109 -2.86 -10.75 -5.55
N VAL A 110 -3.23 -9.54 -5.98
CA VAL A 110 -2.70 -8.26 -5.48
C VAL A 110 -3.83 -7.37 -5.00
N ALA A 111 -3.71 -6.84 -3.78
CA ALA A 111 -4.55 -5.76 -3.27
C ALA A 111 -3.80 -4.43 -3.40
N VAL A 112 -4.47 -3.41 -3.94
CA VAL A 112 -3.92 -2.05 -4.05
C VAL A 112 -4.75 -1.12 -3.17
N ALA A 113 -4.11 -0.28 -2.37
CA ALA A 113 -4.77 0.70 -1.52
C ALA A 113 -4.02 2.04 -1.57
N ASN A 114 -4.68 3.12 -1.15
CA ASN A 114 -3.95 4.32 -0.79
C ASN A 114 -3.09 4.05 0.45
N ASP A 115 -1.89 4.65 0.52
CA ASP A 115 -0.91 4.46 1.59
C ASP A 115 -1.46 4.83 2.97
N VAL A 116 -2.12 5.99 3.12
CA VAL A 116 -2.68 6.43 4.42
C VAL A 116 -3.87 5.58 4.85
N ARG A 117 -4.66 5.07 3.91
CA ARG A 117 -5.73 4.12 4.22
C ARG A 117 -5.19 2.78 4.69
N ALA A 118 -4.12 2.28 4.05
CA ALA A 118 -3.43 1.08 4.49
C ALA A 118 -2.82 1.28 5.88
N PHE A 119 -2.18 2.43 6.12
CA PHE A 119 -1.68 2.85 7.43
C PHE A 119 -2.81 2.87 8.48
N THR A 120 -3.94 3.54 8.19
CA THR A 120 -5.08 3.62 9.11
C THR A 120 -5.63 2.24 9.47
N LEU A 121 -5.72 1.34 8.48
CA LEU A 121 -6.14 -0.04 8.71
C LEU A 121 -5.13 -0.79 9.59
N ALA A 122 -3.82 -0.59 9.38
CA ALA A 122 -2.78 -1.20 10.20
C ALA A 122 -2.84 -0.71 11.65
N GLU A 123 -2.98 0.60 11.86
CA GLU A 123 -3.14 1.20 13.19
C GLU A 123 -4.40 0.69 13.92
N SER A 124 -5.50 0.47 13.19
CA SER A 124 -6.73 -0.08 13.79
C SER A 124 -6.57 -1.54 14.23
N ARG A 125 -5.68 -2.30 13.61
CA ARG A 125 -5.48 -3.74 13.88
C ARG A 125 -4.34 -4.01 14.86
N PHE A 126 -3.24 -3.29 14.73
CA PHE A 126 -1.98 -3.59 15.41
C PHE A 126 -1.43 -2.42 16.24
N GLY A 127 -1.87 -1.19 15.97
CA GLY A 127 -1.32 0.02 16.57
C GLY A 127 -2.24 0.70 17.57
N ALA A 128 -2.18 2.04 17.60
CA ALA A 128 -2.87 2.89 18.57
C ALA A 128 -4.40 2.80 18.50
N GLY A 129 -4.97 2.41 17.35
CA GLY A 129 -6.41 2.22 17.17
C GLY A 129 -6.94 0.85 17.54
N ARG A 130 -6.11 -0.02 18.12
CA ARG A 130 -6.53 -1.39 18.48
C ARG A 130 -7.68 -1.40 19.48
N GLY A 131 -8.77 -2.07 19.09
CA GLY A 131 -10.00 -2.15 19.90
C GLY A 131 -11.02 -1.03 19.64
N ALA A 132 -10.65 0.03 18.92
CA ALA A 132 -11.59 1.06 18.49
C ALA A 132 -12.42 0.58 17.31
N THR A 133 -13.74 0.76 17.38
CA THR A 133 -14.66 0.48 16.27
C THR A 133 -14.78 1.66 15.32
N ASN A 134 -14.54 2.88 15.81
CA ASN A 134 -14.53 4.10 15.01
C ASN A 134 -13.23 4.86 15.27
N MET A 135 -12.52 5.21 14.19
CA MET A 135 -11.19 5.83 14.27
C MET A 135 -10.94 6.71 13.04
N VAL A 136 -10.26 7.80 13.27
CA VAL A 136 -9.66 8.63 12.20
C VAL A 136 -8.15 8.43 12.26
N GLY A 137 -7.55 8.01 11.16
CA GLY A 137 -6.11 8.02 10.95
C GLY A 137 -5.72 9.25 10.16
N ILE A 138 -4.71 10.00 10.63
CA ILE A 138 -4.16 11.17 9.92
C ILE A 138 -2.66 10.96 9.80
N ALA A 139 -2.15 11.09 8.58
CA ALA A 139 -0.73 11.11 8.30
C ALA A 139 -0.33 12.51 7.80
N ILE A 140 0.68 13.10 8.45
CA ILE A 140 1.22 14.41 8.12
C ILE A 140 2.65 14.22 7.62
N GLY A 141 2.91 14.58 6.36
CA GLY A 141 4.21 14.46 5.70
C GLY A 141 4.35 15.52 4.62
N THR A 142 4.69 15.16 3.39
CA THR A 142 4.69 16.07 2.23
C THR A 142 3.29 16.67 1.98
N GLY A 143 2.25 15.94 2.37
CA GLY A 143 0.85 16.36 2.39
C GLY A 143 0.16 15.86 3.65
N ILE A 144 -1.14 16.07 3.73
CA ILE A 144 -2.00 15.54 4.79
C ILE A 144 -2.92 14.50 4.16
N GLY A 145 -2.83 13.28 4.61
CA GLY A 145 -3.72 12.19 4.20
C GLY A 145 -4.60 11.72 5.35
N GLY A 146 -5.73 11.09 5.03
CA GLY A 146 -6.67 10.57 6.01
C GLY A 146 -7.18 9.18 5.69
N GLY A 147 -7.62 8.48 6.74
CA GLY A 147 -8.35 7.23 6.65
C GLY A 147 -9.41 7.16 7.76
N LEU A 148 -10.51 6.51 7.48
CA LEU A 148 -11.62 6.34 8.43
C LEU A 148 -11.89 4.86 8.65
N ILE A 149 -12.01 4.48 9.92
CA ILE A 149 -12.62 3.20 10.32
C ILE A 149 -13.98 3.53 10.91
N ILE A 150 -15.00 2.88 10.39
CA ILE A 150 -16.39 2.99 10.88
C ILE A 150 -16.91 1.57 11.08
N ASP A 151 -17.46 1.28 12.28
CA ASP A 151 -17.93 -0.05 12.65
C ASP A 151 -16.87 -1.15 12.41
N GLY A 152 -15.61 -0.85 12.71
CA GLY A 152 -14.49 -1.76 12.56
C GLY A 152 -14.04 -2.02 11.11
N LYS A 153 -14.57 -1.26 10.13
CA LYS A 153 -14.27 -1.41 8.71
C LYS A 153 -13.67 -0.13 8.13
N LEU A 154 -12.73 -0.29 7.21
CA LEU A 154 -12.18 0.84 6.46
C LEU A 154 -13.27 1.44 5.57
N HIS A 155 -13.56 2.73 5.78
CA HIS A 155 -14.52 3.47 4.98
C HIS A 155 -13.85 4.07 3.75
N THR A 156 -14.26 3.67 2.56
CA THR A 156 -13.66 4.09 1.30
C THR A 156 -14.46 5.18 0.57
N GLY A 157 -15.68 5.49 1.04
CA GLY A 157 -16.59 6.39 0.34
C GLY A 157 -17.25 5.73 -0.88
N LEU A 158 -18.07 6.50 -1.60
CA LEU A 158 -18.85 6.00 -2.73
C LEU A 158 -17.95 5.55 -3.91
N ASP A 159 -16.91 6.33 -4.20
CA ASP A 159 -15.99 6.13 -5.35
C ASP A 159 -14.54 6.14 -4.91
N THR A 160 -14.25 5.48 -3.80
CA THR A 160 -12.91 5.34 -3.23
C THR A 160 -12.21 6.66 -2.86
N ARG A 161 -12.97 7.77 -2.74
CA ARG A 161 -12.46 9.10 -2.34
C ARG A 161 -12.86 9.50 -0.91
N GLY A 162 -13.39 8.58 -0.13
CA GLY A 162 -13.69 8.83 1.29
C GLY A 162 -12.43 9.18 2.07
N ALA A 163 -12.58 10.02 3.09
CA ALA A 163 -11.51 10.39 4.02
C ALA A 163 -10.35 11.23 3.44
N GLU A 164 -10.60 12.03 2.40
CA GLU A 164 -9.64 13.02 1.89
C GLU A 164 -9.53 14.24 2.84
N LEU A 165 -9.11 13.95 4.10
CA LEU A 165 -9.13 14.91 5.21
C LEU A 165 -8.17 16.11 4.99
N GLY A 166 -7.13 15.95 4.19
CA GLY A 166 -6.23 17.02 3.84
C GLY A 166 -6.83 18.10 2.91
N HIS A 167 -8.03 17.84 2.36
CA HIS A 167 -8.75 18.77 1.48
C HIS A 167 -9.96 19.44 2.14
N VAL A 168 -10.10 19.30 3.47
CA VAL A 168 -11.14 19.99 4.22
C VAL A 168 -10.82 21.47 4.31
N ILE A 169 -11.80 22.33 3.98
CA ILE A 169 -11.69 23.79 4.16
C ILE A 169 -11.86 24.08 5.65
N ILE A 170 -10.89 24.74 6.24
CA ILE A 170 -10.86 25.06 7.66
C ILE A 170 -10.97 26.58 7.93
N ASP A 171 -10.88 27.41 6.87
CA ASP A 171 -11.03 28.87 6.95
C ASP A 171 -11.40 29.46 5.58
#